data_7775cf5c622e2f40c3367b935b6043cc
#
_entry.id   7775cf5c622e2f40c3367b935b6043cc
#
_cell.length_a   1.000
_cell.length_b   1.000
_cell.length_c   1.000
_cell.angle_alpha   90.00
_cell.angle_beta   90.00
_cell.angle_gamma   90.00
#
_symmetry.space_group_name_H-M   'P 1'
#
loop_
_entity.id
_entity.type
_entity.pdbx_description
1 polymer ?
#
loop_
_entity_poly.entity_id
_entity_poly.type
_entity_poly.pdbx_seq_one_letter_code
_entity_poly.pdbx_strand_id
1 'polypeptide(L)'
;MARKRIKNLYYIAPLENLLSILEHGILSHAEVKKRGLDHLAIYDESIVTRRQQRTTPDGRTLWEFANLYFQPRNPMLYRVVRERKSRNVVVLAIKPQVLELAQYVTIGNAASPDSEILPKNEGLQKLQSKEIWSFIQSEWWRPEDGSKRIIMSECLVLQTIPSDFIHTVYVANHQTAEEVRRLLGPRAEQIPIVQDPHMFFLPRRIGRVTSSLYWVDGDMFFTHLQTLTISVNIVGVMGKGLASRAKYHFPDVYVAYQDVCRRKILKMGKPYLYKREISLEQVLADEPLSIAENGENTWFLLFPTKRHWRDHSNIGDIEKGLQWIREHYKQEGIKSLALPALGCGLGGLEWQEVGPLMCRYLADLDIQVAIYLPQEREVPEEQLRPEFLLGSKPRRRQP
;
A
#
# COMPACT_ATOMS: atom_id res chain seq x y z
N MET A 1 9.99 3.35 -30.97
CA MET A 1 9.19 4.32 -30.13
C MET A 1 8.80 3.77 -28.78
N ALA A 2 8.62 2.47 -28.61
CA ALA A 2 8.19 1.80 -27.37
C ALA A 2 9.13 2.00 -26.16
N ARG A 3 10.44 2.06 -26.36
CA ARG A 3 11.46 2.19 -25.29
C ARG A 3 11.44 3.50 -24.51
N LYS A 4 10.83 4.58 -25.02
CA LYS A 4 10.84 5.91 -24.37
C LYS A 4 10.03 6.02 -23.07
N ARG A 5 9.10 5.09 -22.80
CA ARG A 5 8.22 5.11 -21.61
C ARG A 5 8.80 4.34 -20.42
N ILE A 6 9.61 3.30 -20.67
CA ILE A 6 10.20 2.47 -19.61
C ILE A 6 11.52 3.12 -19.19
N LYS A 7 11.52 3.75 -18.01
CA LYS A 7 12.72 4.40 -17.44
C LYS A 7 13.58 3.40 -16.68
N ASN A 8 12.95 2.54 -15.91
CA ASN A 8 13.58 1.52 -15.08
C ASN A 8 12.73 0.26 -15.08
N LEU A 9 13.36 -0.86 -14.71
CA LEU A 9 12.70 -2.04 -14.18
C LEU A 9 13.10 -2.19 -12.71
N TYR A 10 12.41 -3.06 -11.97
CA TYR A 10 12.59 -3.11 -10.53
C TYR A 10 12.66 -4.55 -10.01
N TYR A 11 13.53 -4.75 -9.01
CA TYR A 11 13.63 -5.99 -8.27
C TYR A 11 13.42 -5.74 -6.78
N ILE A 12 12.56 -6.53 -6.15
CA ILE A 12 12.22 -6.42 -4.74
C ILE A 12 13.03 -7.49 -4.00
N ALA A 13 13.81 -7.10 -3.02
CA ALA A 13 14.68 -8.00 -2.28
C ALA A 13 14.67 -7.74 -0.76
N PRO A 14 14.92 -8.77 0.07
CA PRO A 14 15.35 -8.57 1.43
C PRO A 14 16.67 -7.78 1.47
N LEU A 15 16.81 -6.93 2.49
CA LEU A 15 18.05 -6.19 2.71
C LEU A 15 19.27 -7.14 2.87
N GLU A 16 19.05 -8.26 3.54
CA GLU A 16 20.04 -9.29 3.81
C GLU A 16 20.64 -9.91 2.54
N ASN A 17 19.87 -9.95 1.45
CA ASN A 17 20.34 -10.50 0.17
C ASN A 17 21.11 -9.48 -0.69
N LEU A 18 21.16 -8.20 -0.30
CA LEU A 18 21.69 -7.12 -1.13
C LEU A 18 23.13 -7.36 -1.58
N LEU A 19 24.02 -7.76 -0.66
CA LEU A 19 25.43 -8.02 -0.99
C LEU A 19 25.60 -9.16 -1.96
N SER A 20 24.89 -10.28 -1.75
CA SER A 20 24.91 -11.44 -2.65
C SER A 20 24.41 -11.08 -4.05
N ILE A 21 23.36 -10.24 -4.13
CA ILE A 21 22.82 -9.75 -5.42
C ILE A 21 23.85 -8.88 -6.14
N LEU A 22 24.57 -8.01 -5.43
CA LEU A 22 25.59 -7.17 -6.03
C LEU A 22 26.85 -7.93 -6.45
N GLU A 23 27.12 -9.09 -5.85
CA GLU A 23 28.22 -9.95 -6.20
C GLU A 23 27.90 -10.87 -7.37
N HIS A 24 26.73 -11.52 -7.34
CA HIS A 24 26.36 -12.58 -8.27
C HIS A 24 25.35 -12.16 -9.35
N GLY A 25 24.78 -10.95 -9.26
CA GLY A 25 23.65 -10.53 -10.05
C GLY A 25 22.30 -11.01 -9.48
N ILE A 26 21.21 -10.66 -10.19
CA ILE A 26 19.89 -11.19 -9.85
C ILE A 26 19.74 -12.54 -10.53
N LEU A 27 19.68 -13.60 -9.74
CA LEU A 27 19.66 -14.98 -10.20
C LEU A 27 18.22 -15.52 -10.27
N SER A 28 18.00 -16.42 -11.22
CA SER A 28 16.81 -17.27 -11.23
C SER A 28 16.86 -18.26 -10.05
N HIS A 29 15.71 -18.78 -9.64
CA HIS A 29 15.67 -19.79 -8.59
C HIS A 29 16.48 -21.04 -8.93
N ALA A 30 16.51 -21.44 -10.21
CA ALA A 30 17.32 -22.55 -10.69
C ALA A 30 18.82 -22.30 -10.48
N GLU A 31 19.31 -21.10 -10.79
CA GLU A 31 20.71 -20.71 -10.60
C GLU A 31 21.10 -20.58 -9.13
N VAL A 32 20.23 -20.02 -8.28
CA VAL A 32 20.46 -19.98 -6.82
C VAL A 32 20.65 -21.38 -6.26
N LYS A 33 19.74 -22.31 -6.61
CA LYS A 33 19.83 -23.70 -6.18
C LYS A 33 21.08 -24.40 -6.72
N LYS A 34 21.39 -24.20 -8.01
CA LYS A 34 22.57 -24.80 -8.67
C LYS A 34 23.89 -24.37 -8.04
N ARG A 35 23.98 -23.07 -7.63
CA ARG A 35 25.17 -22.50 -7.00
C ARG A 35 25.25 -22.77 -5.50
N GLY A 36 24.19 -23.30 -4.87
CA GLY A 36 24.13 -23.56 -3.44
C GLY A 36 24.19 -22.28 -2.58
N LEU A 37 23.65 -21.16 -3.10
CA LEU A 37 23.70 -19.88 -2.39
C LEU A 37 22.58 -19.79 -1.34
N ASP A 38 22.97 -19.45 -0.13
CA ASP A 38 22.01 -19.11 0.92
C ASP A 38 21.33 -17.78 0.60
N HIS A 39 20.02 -17.74 0.75
CA HIS A 39 19.23 -16.54 0.55
C HIS A 39 18.00 -16.52 1.45
N LEU A 40 17.62 -15.32 1.87
CA LEU A 40 16.35 -15.11 2.58
C LEU A 40 15.21 -15.03 1.56
N ALA A 41 14.25 -15.93 1.66
CA ALA A 41 13.09 -15.95 0.77
C ALA A 41 12.03 -14.93 1.22
N ILE A 42 11.47 -14.18 0.26
CA ILE A 42 10.33 -13.26 0.47
C ILE A 42 9.08 -13.68 -0.32
N TYR A 43 9.10 -14.85 -0.88
CA TYR A 43 8.03 -15.37 -1.70
C TYR A 43 7.14 -16.34 -0.91
N ASP A 44 5.90 -16.41 -1.33
CA ASP A 44 4.93 -17.40 -0.89
C ASP A 44 5.25 -18.75 -1.54
N GLU A 45 5.32 -19.81 -0.75
CA GLU A 45 5.63 -21.17 -1.24
C GLU A 45 4.64 -21.63 -2.32
N SER A 46 3.39 -21.24 -2.23
CA SER A 46 2.38 -21.53 -3.24
C SER A 46 2.66 -20.86 -4.59
N ILE A 47 3.26 -19.67 -4.57
CA ILE A 47 3.68 -18.95 -5.79
C ILE A 47 4.91 -19.62 -6.38
N VAL A 48 5.84 -20.05 -5.55
CA VAL A 48 7.04 -20.79 -5.96
C VAL A 48 6.65 -22.08 -6.67
N THR A 49 5.77 -22.87 -6.08
CA THR A 49 5.27 -24.12 -6.68
C THR A 49 4.64 -23.87 -8.04
N ARG A 50 3.80 -22.81 -8.15
CA ARG A 50 3.21 -22.42 -9.44
C ARG A 50 4.27 -22.01 -10.48
N ARG A 51 5.34 -21.30 -10.07
CA ARG A 51 6.45 -20.95 -10.98
C ARG A 51 7.24 -22.17 -11.46
N GLN A 52 7.37 -23.20 -10.65
CA GLN A 52 8.01 -24.47 -11.06
C GLN A 52 7.17 -25.21 -12.10
N GLN A 53 5.84 -25.13 -12.01
CA GLN A 53 4.93 -25.86 -12.89
C GLN A 53 4.61 -25.14 -14.19
N ARG A 54 4.73 -23.80 -14.20
CA ARG A 54 4.37 -22.98 -15.35
C ARG A 54 5.54 -22.83 -16.31
N THR A 55 5.26 -23.03 -17.60
CA THR A 55 6.25 -22.95 -18.67
C THR A 55 6.06 -21.73 -19.57
N THR A 56 7.15 -21.31 -20.17
CA THR A 56 7.20 -20.34 -21.26
C THR A 56 6.87 -21.00 -22.60
N PRO A 57 6.60 -20.24 -23.66
CA PRO A 57 6.29 -20.81 -24.99
C PRO A 57 7.33 -21.78 -25.55
N ASP A 58 8.61 -21.66 -25.14
CA ASP A 58 9.68 -22.57 -25.52
C ASP A 58 9.84 -23.80 -24.60
N GLY A 59 8.87 -24.00 -23.67
CA GLY A 59 8.81 -25.17 -22.79
C GLY A 59 9.66 -25.09 -21.52
N ARG A 60 10.40 -23.99 -21.29
CA ARG A 60 11.18 -23.80 -20.06
C ARG A 60 10.28 -23.39 -18.90
N THR A 61 10.65 -23.82 -17.70
CA THR A 61 9.91 -23.43 -16.49
C THR A 61 10.22 -21.98 -16.08
N LEU A 62 9.27 -21.28 -15.47
CA LEU A 62 9.52 -19.94 -14.90
C LEU A 62 10.61 -19.94 -13.83
N TRP A 63 10.96 -21.11 -13.30
CA TRP A 63 12.03 -21.31 -12.34
C TRP A 63 13.42 -20.98 -12.90
N GLU A 64 13.58 -21.08 -14.20
CA GLU A 64 14.83 -20.79 -14.93
C GLU A 64 15.04 -19.31 -15.22
N PHE A 65 14.03 -18.45 -14.95
CA PHE A 65 14.09 -17.04 -15.26
C PHE A 65 14.22 -16.17 -14.02
N ALA A 66 15.17 -15.24 -14.06
CA ALA A 66 15.15 -14.05 -13.21
C ALA A 66 14.08 -13.08 -13.70
N ASN A 67 13.32 -12.46 -12.78
CA ASN A 67 12.21 -11.58 -13.13
C ASN A 67 12.38 -10.17 -12.58
N LEU A 68 11.94 -9.19 -13.36
CA LEU A 68 11.88 -7.79 -12.97
C LEU A 68 10.47 -7.27 -13.19
N TYR A 69 10.03 -6.36 -12.30
CA TYR A 69 8.75 -5.68 -12.42
C TYR A 69 8.88 -4.37 -13.20
N PHE A 70 7.83 -4.00 -13.96
CA PHE A 70 7.71 -2.68 -14.56
C PHE A 70 7.22 -1.62 -13.57
N GLN A 71 6.57 -2.04 -12.48
CA GLN A 71 6.09 -1.20 -11.40
C GLN A 71 6.50 -1.79 -10.05
N PRO A 72 7.31 -1.07 -9.23
CA PRO A 72 7.72 -1.57 -7.92
C PRO A 72 6.58 -1.56 -6.90
N ARG A 73 5.71 -0.53 -6.94
CA ARG A 73 4.52 -0.45 -6.07
C ARG A 73 3.43 -1.38 -6.58
N ASN A 74 3.55 -2.65 -6.25
CA ASN A 74 2.67 -3.71 -6.68
C ASN A 74 2.22 -4.59 -5.49
N PRO A 75 1.27 -5.52 -5.70
CA PRO A 75 0.79 -6.42 -4.64
C PRO A 75 1.87 -7.23 -3.91
N MET A 76 2.97 -7.59 -4.58
CA MET A 76 4.06 -8.30 -3.93
C MET A 76 4.78 -7.40 -2.92
N LEU A 77 5.23 -6.21 -3.35
CA LEU A 77 5.90 -5.26 -2.42
C LEU A 77 4.98 -4.89 -1.26
N TYR A 78 3.69 -4.66 -1.53
CA TYR A 78 2.70 -4.37 -0.49
C TYR A 78 2.66 -5.47 0.59
N ARG A 79 2.58 -6.74 0.17
CA ARG A 79 2.60 -7.88 1.07
C ARG A 79 3.90 -7.96 1.86
N VAL A 80 5.03 -7.91 1.17
CA VAL A 80 6.37 -8.05 1.78
C VAL A 80 6.64 -6.95 2.81
N VAL A 81 6.25 -5.70 2.53
CA VAL A 81 6.41 -4.58 3.48
C VAL A 81 5.56 -4.79 4.75
N ARG A 82 4.36 -5.36 4.60
CA ARG A 82 3.51 -5.66 5.76
C ARG A 82 4.04 -6.81 6.59
N GLU A 83 4.50 -7.89 5.96
CA GLU A 83 4.99 -9.08 6.63
C GLU A 83 6.36 -8.88 7.31
N ARG A 84 7.28 -8.16 6.65
CA ARG A 84 8.69 -8.07 7.07
C ARG A 84 9.12 -6.73 7.65
N LYS A 85 8.25 -5.72 7.67
CA LYS A 85 8.55 -4.30 7.93
C LYS A 85 9.41 -3.68 6.81
N SER A 86 9.10 -2.47 6.46
CA SER A 86 9.73 -1.72 5.34
C SER A 86 11.25 -1.58 5.47
N ARG A 87 11.78 -1.56 6.70
CA ARG A 87 13.23 -1.44 6.97
C ARG A 87 14.06 -2.64 6.49
N ASN A 88 13.45 -3.81 6.34
CA ASN A 88 14.13 -5.05 5.96
C ASN A 88 13.99 -5.35 4.45
N VAL A 89 13.49 -4.38 3.68
CA VAL A 89 13.22 -4.54 2.25
C VAL A 89 13.88 -3.42 1.46
N VAL A 90 14.52 -3.78 0.36
CA VAL A 90 15.06 -2.84 -0.63
C VAL A 90 14.41 -3.06 -1.99
N VAL A 91 14.34 -1.99 -2.79
CA VAL A 91 13.92 -2.08 -4.19
C VAL A 91 15.08 -1.61 -5.05
N LEU A 92 15.55 -2.50 -5.92
CA LEU A 92 16.63 -2.21 -6.84
C LEU A 92 16.07 -1.70 -8.15
N ALA A 93 16.53 -0.53 -8.61
CA ALA A 93 16.22 -0.04 -9.94
C ALA A 93 17.26 -0.54 -10.94
N ILE A 94 16.77 -1.09 -12.04
CA ILE A 94 17.54 -1.77 -13.06
C ILE A 94 17.47 -0.97 -14.36
N LYS A 95 18.62 -0.73 -14.96
CA LYS A 95 18.74 -0.02 -16.24
C LYS A 95 17.84 -0.65 -17.31
N PRO A 96 17.10 0.16 -18.10
CA PRO A 96 16.17 -0.38 -19.11
C PRO A 96 16.87 -1.17 -20.23
N GLN A 97 18.18 -1.04 -20.37
CA GLN A 97 18.99 -1.83 -21.30
C GLN A 97 18.91 -3.35 -21.01
N VAL A 98 18.57 -3.75 -19.79
CA VAL A 98 18.33 -5.15 -19.43
C VAL A 98 17.24 -5.81 -20.31
N LEU A 99 16.36 -5.02 -20.91
CA LEU A 99 15.38 -5.52 -21.89
C LEU A 99 16.05 -6.16 -23.13
N GLU A 100 17.33 -5.90 -23.39
CA GLU A 100 18.06 -6.56 -24.45
C GLU A 100 18.32 -8.04 -24.13
N LEU A 101 18.46 -8.37 -22.85
CA LEU A 101 18.63 -9.72 -22.35
C LEU A 101 17.30 -10.48 -22.16
N ALA A 102 16.17 -9.79 -22.19
CA ALA A 102 14.86 -10.39 -21.96
C ALA A 102 14.47 -11.37 -23.06
N GLN A 103 13.93 -12.53 -22.70
CA GLN A 103 13.30 -13.48 -23.60
C GLN A 103 11.81 -13.23 -23.70
N TYR A 104 11.17 -12.98 -22.56
CA TYR A 104 9.71 -12.82 -22.47
C TYR A 104 9.33 -11.59 -21.66
N VAL A 105 8.13 -11.10 -21.94
CA VAL A 105 7.42 -10.08 -21.14
C VAL A 105 6.02 -10.64 -20.84
N THR A 106 5.60 -10.52 -19.60
CA THR A 106 4.25 -10.98 -19.21
C THR A 106 3.28 -9.82 -19.11
N ILE A 107 2.03 -10.09 -19.45
CA ILE A 107 0.92 -9.18 -19.19
C ILE A 107 0.21 -9.66 -17.92
N GLY A 108 0.76 -9.25 -16.80
CA GLY A 108 0.36 -9.65 -15.45
C GLY A 108 1.40 -10.54 -14.76
N ASN A 109 1.07 -10.98 -13.54
CA ASN A 109 1.91 -11.86 -12.74
C ASN A 109 2.22 -13.16 -13.50
N ALA A 110 3.49 -13.45 -13.73
CA ALA A 110 3.91 -14.62 -14.49
C ALA A 110 3.40 -15.95 -13.90
N ALA A 111 3.22 -16.05 -12.58
CA ALA A 111 2.70 -17.24 -11.92
C ALA A 111 1.17 -17.42 -12.04
N SER A 112 0.43 -16.41 -12.51
CA SER A 112 -1.02 -16.49 -12.67
C SER A 112 -1.39 -17.18 -13.99
N PRO A 113 -2.28 -18.17 -14.02
CA PRO A 113 -2.74 -18.82 -15.26
C PRO A 113 -3.39 -17.84 -16.25
N ASP A 114 -4.02 -16.77 -15.74
CA ASP A 114 -4.69 -15.76 -16.53
C ASP A 114 -3.72 -14.72 -17.15
N SER A 115 -2.42 -14.83 -16.89
CA SER A 115 -1.43 -13.93 -17.45
C SER A 115 -0.82 -14.49 -18.73
N GLU A 116 -0.64 -13.64 -19.71
CA GLU A 116 0.04 -14.00 -20.94
C GLU A 116 1.56 -13.94 -20.77
N ILE A 117 2.28 -14.90 -21.32
CA ILE A 117 3.73 -14.89 -21.43
C ILE A 117 4.05 -14.78 -22.92
N LEU A 118 4.55 -13.62 -23.33
CA LEU A 118 4.76 -13.27 -24.74
C LEU A 118 6.24 -13.11 -25.06
N PRO A 119 6.69 -13.43 -26.28
CA PRO A 119 8.02 -13.06 -26.76
C PRO A 119 8.27 -11.57 -26.52
N LYS A 120 9.49 -11.21 -26.16
CA LYS A 120 9.88 -9.86 -25.73
C LYS A 120 9.25 -8.72 -26.53
N ASN A 121 9.37 -8.74 -27.85
CA ASN A 121 8.92 -7.64 -28.70
C ASN A 121 7.39 -7.51 -28.71
N GLU A 122 6.70 -8.62 -28.81
CA GLU A 122 5.23 -8.67 -28.74
C GLU A 122 4.71 -8.22 -27.37
N GLY A 123 5.29 -8.76 -26.30
CA GLY A 123 4.94 -8.39 -24.92
C GLY A 123 5.17 -6.90 -24.64
N LEU A 124 6.29 -6.32 -25.09
CA LEU A 124 6.56 -4.89 -24.94
C LEU A 124 5.58 -4.03 -25.74
N GLN A 125 5.19 -4.45 -26.93
CA GLN A 125 4.17 -3.77 -27.73
C GLN A 125 2.83 -3.78 -27.01
N LYS A 126 2.39 -4.93 -26.53
CA LYS A 126 1.11 -5.09 -25.82
C LYS A 126 1.10 -4.32 -24.50
N LEU A 127 2.18 -4.40 -23.70
CA LEU A 127 2.34 -3.70 -22.43
C LEU A 127 2.14 -2.18 -22.59
N GLN A 128 2.53 -1.62 -23.72
CA GLN A 128 2.48 -0.17 -24.00
C GLN A 128 1.16 0.29 -24.62
N SER A 129 0.17 -0.60 -24.79
CA SER A 129 -1.19 -0.16 -25.09
C SER A 129 -1.65 0.85 -24.01
N LYS A 130 -2.47 1.83 -24.40
CA LYS A 130 -2.91 2.90 -23.49
C LYS A 130 -3.59 2.33 -22.24
N GLU A 131 -4.37 1.28 -22.39
CA GLU A 131 -5.12 0.63 -21.33
C GLU A 131 -4.18 -0.08 -20.34
N ILE A 132 -3.35 -1.02 -20.83
CA ILE A 132 -2.44 -1.80 -19.97
C ILE A 132 -1.43 -0.89 -19.29
N TRP A 133 -0.86 0.07 -20.03
CA TRP A 133 0.10 1.00 -19.46
C TRP A 133 -0.50 1.89 -18.37
N SER A 134 -1.79 2.24 -18.46
CA SER A 134 -2.48 2.99 -17.40
C SER A 134 -2.55 2.19 -16.10
N PHE A 135 -2.76 0.88 -16.17
CA PHE A 135 -2.72 0.00 -14.99
C PHE A 135 -1.30 -0.14 -14.42
N ILE A 136 -0.27 -0.25 -15.28
CA ILE A 136 1.13 -0.29 -14.82
C ILE A 136 1.52 1.00 -14.08
N GLN A 137 1.02 2.16 -14.54
CA GLN A 137 1.33 3.45 -13.93
C GLN A 137 0.42 3.83 -12.76
N SER A 138 -0.60 3.03 -12.46
CA SER A 138 -1.53 3.35 -11.39
C SER A 138 -0.86 3.23 -10.02
N GLU A 139 -1.26 4.09 -9.09
CA GLU A 139 -0.77 4.03 -7.70
C GLU A 139 -1.44 2.92 -6.89
N TRP A 140 -2.56 2.40 -7.39
CA TRP A 140 -3.35 1.36 -6.75
C TRP A 140 -4.01 0.43 -7.76
N TRP A 141 -4.43 -0.72 -7.30
CA TRP A 141 -5.04 -1.80 -8.10
C TRP A 141 -6.36 -2.29 -7.51
N ARG A 142 -7.15 -2.96 -8.33
CA ARG A 142 -8.40 -3.61 -7.94
C ARG A 142 -8.43 -5.04 -8.49
N PRO A 143 -8.94 -6.02 -7.71
CA PRO A 143 -9.11 -7.38 -8.21
C PRO A 143 -10.11 -7.49 -9.36
N GLU A 144 -11.20 -6.69 -9.30
CA GLU A 144 -12.36 -6.81 -10.17
C GLU A 144 -12.11 -6.38 -11.61
N ASP A 145 -11.20 -5.43 -11.83
CA ASP A 145 -10.88 -4.90 -13.17
C ASP A 145 -9.61 -5.51 -13.77
N GLY A 146 -9.02 -6.51 -13.09
CA GLY A 146 -7.79 -7.17 -13.52
C GLY A 146 -6.51 -6.35 -13.27
N SER A 147 -6.61 -5.09 -12.80
CA SER A 147 -5.44 -4.24 -12.58
C SER A 147 -4.47 -4.82 -11.55
N LYS A 148 -4.97 -5.55 -10.52
CA LYS A 148 -4.12 -6.26 -9.54
C LYS A 148 -3.16 -7.24 -10.20
N ARG A 149 -3.60 -7.95 -11.23
CA ARG A 149 -2.76 -8.88 -11.99
C ARG A 149 -1.83 -8.13 -12.92
N ILE A 150 -2.35 -7.15 -13.68
CA ILE A 150 -1.61 -6.42 -14.73
C ILE A 150 -0.48 -5.57 -14.15
N ILE A 151 -0.65 -4.92 -13.00
CA ILE A 151 0.41 -4.11 -12.36
C ILE A 151 1.64 -4.94 -11.97
N MET A 152 1.48 -6.27 -11.87
CA MET A 152 2.54 -7.23 -11.60
C MET A 152 3.19 -7.78 -12.88
N SER A 153 3.03 -7.13 -14.03
CA SER A 153 3.71 -7.54 -15.28
C SER A 153 5.23 -7.59 -15.09
N GLU A 154 5.83 -8.62 -15.69
CA GLU A 154 7.22 -8.99 -15.47
C GLU A 154 8.00 -9.00 -16.80
N CYS A 155 9.29 -8.66 -16.70
CA CYS A 155 10.31 -8.95 -17.69
C CYS A 155 11.07 -10.21 -17.24
N LEU A 156 11.19 -11.21 -18.10
CA LEU A 156 11.83 -12.49 -17.81
C LEU A 156 13.15 -12.61 -18.53
N VAL A 157 14.23 -12.76 -17.76
CA VAL A 157 15.61 -12.94 -18.28
C VAL A 157 16.10 -14.32 -17.87
N LEU A 158 16.63 -15.10 -18.82
CA LEU A 158 17.11 -16.44 -18.55
C LEU A 158 18.31 -16.43 -17.60
N GLN A 159 18.25 -17.25 -16.57
CA GLN A 159 19.28 -17.53 -15.58
C GLN A 159 19.69 -16.32 -14.73
N THR A 160 20.34 -15.29 -15.29
CA THR A 160 21.02 -14.25 -14.52
C THR A 160 20.88 -12.88 -15.15
N ILE A 161 20.60 -11.87 -14.33
CA ILE A 161 20.74 -10.46 -14.69
C ILE A 161 22.01 -9.94 -14.02
N PRO A 162 23.02 -9.50 -14.80
CA PRO A 162 24.25 -8.96 -14.25
C PRO A 162 24.05 -7.77 -13.31
N SER A 163 24.85 -7.68 -12.24
CA SER A 163 24.75 -6.61 -11.26
C SER A 163 25.04 -5.21 -11.84
N ASP A 164 25.77 -5.10 -12.93
CA ASP A 164 26.05 -3.84 -13.64
C ASP A 164 24.80 -3.12 -14.17
N PHE A 165 23.69 -3.84 -14.29
CA PHE A 165 22.40 -3.24 -14.59
C PHE A 165 21.73 -2.57 -13.38
N ILE A 166 22.18 -2.85 -12.14
CA ILE A 166 21.67 -2.21 -10.94
C ILE A 166 22.26 -0.79 -10.88
N HIS A 167 21.39 0.22 -10.81
CA HIS A 167 21.87 1.60 -10.77
C HIS A 167 21.38 2.43 -9.60
N THR A 168 20.40 1.94 -8.82
CA THR A 168 19.90 2.65 -7.64
C THR A 168 19.31 1.65 -6.65
N VAL A 169 19.57 1.87 -5.36
CA VAL A 169 18.92 1.15 -4.27
C VAL A 169 17.92 2.08 -3.59
N TYR A 170 16.63 1.76 -3.67
CA TYR A 170 15.58 2.46 -2.94
C TYR A 170 15.35 1.83 -1.58
N VAL A 171 15.17 2.68 -0.58
CA VAL A 171 14.93 2.30 0.82
C VAL A 171 13.79 3.11 1.43
N ALA A 172 13.15 2.56 2.46
CA ALA A 172 11.97 3.15 3.05
C ALA A 172 12.24 4.39 3.91
N ASN A 173 13.41 4.47 4.57
CA ASN A 173 13.72 5.51 5.55
C ASN A 173 15.21 5.74 5.70
N HIS A 174 15.57 6.78 6.46
CA HIS A 174 16.96 7.19 6.69
C HIS A 174 17.78 6.09 7.40
N GLN A 175 17.22 5.42 8.39
CA GLN A 175 17.91 4.36 9.13
C GLN A 175 18.35 3.22 8.20
N THR A 176 17.45 2.77 7.33
CA THR A 176 17.75 1.74 6.31
C THR A 176 18.77 2.26 5.29
N ALA A 177 18.72 3.56 4.92
CA ALA A 177 19.73 4.15 4.04
C ALA A 177 21.13 4.10 4.63
N GLU A 178 21.26 4.44 5.91
CA GLU A 178 22.56 4.37 6.62
C GLU A 178 23.07 2.92 6.75
N GLU A 179 22.16 1.97 7.01
CA GLU A 179 22.50 0.56 7.06
C GLU A 179 23.01 0.05 5.70
N VAL A 180 22.31 0.40 4.61
CA VAL A 180 22.74 0.06 3.24
C VAL A 180 24.11 0.69 2.93
N ARG A 181 24.35 1.97 3.27
CA ARG A 181 25.67 2.61 3.08
C ARG A 181 26.77 1.87 3.80
N ARG A 182 26.52 1.45 5.03
CA ARG A 182 27.48 0.69 5.84
C ARG A 182 27.76 -0.70 5.22
N LEU A 183 26.73 -1.38 4.76
CA LEU A 183 26.86 -2.68 4.09
C LEU A 183 27.65 -2.59 2.78
N LEU A 184 27.39 -1.56 1.97
CA LEU A 184 28.05 -1.39 0.68
C LEU A 184 29.50 -0.89 0.80
N GLY A 185 29.83 -0.18 1.89
CA GLY A 185 31.17 0.41 2.07
C GLY A 185 31.52 1.33 0.88
N PRO A 186 32.71 1.18 0.26
CA PRO A 186 33.13 2.00 -0.88
C PRO A 186 32.22 1.89 -2.12
N ARG A 187 31.49 0.78 -2.28
CA ARG A 187 30.52 0.62 -3.39
C ARG A 187 29.33 1.58 -3.29
N ALA A 188 29.07 2.13 -2.10
CA ALA A 188 27.99 3.11 -1.89
C ALA A 188 28.22 4.44 -2.65
N GLU A 189 29.47 4.73 -3.04
CA GLU A 189 29.80 5.90 -3.89
C GLU A 189 29.38 5.69 -5.36
N GLN A 190 29.26 4.44 -5.79
CA GLN A 190 28.96 4.08 -7.18
C GLN A 190 27.47 3.82 -7.42
N ILE A 191 26.71 3.46 -6.37
CA ILE A 191 25.29 3.11 -6.46
C ILE A 191 24.49 4.08 -5.57
N PRO A 192 23.74 5.03 -6.15
CA PRO A 192 22.87 5.92 -5.39
C PRO A 192 21.90 5.17 -4.49
N ILE A 193 21.85 5.58 -3.22
CA ILE A 193 20.88 5.09 -2.24
C ILE A 193 19.84 6.17 -2.03
N VAL A 194 18.61 5.90 -2.45
CA VAL A 194 17.51 6.87 -2.46
C VAL A 194 16.46 6.48 -1.44
N GLN A 195 16.18 7.39 -0.53
CA GLN A 195 15.07 7.23 0.39
C GLN A 195 13.76 7.63 -0.29
N ASP A 196 12.83 6.69 -0.42
CA ASP A 196 11.49 6.93 -0.97
C ASP A 196 10.43 6.19 -0.13
N PRO A 197 9.94 6.79 0.97
CA PRO A 197 8.91 6.18 1.81
C PRO A 197 7.65 5.80 1.02
N HIS A 198 7.26 6.61 0.03
CA HIS A 198 6.07 6.37 -0.77
C HIS A 198 6.16 5.09 -1.59
N MET A 199 7.33 4.75 -2.12
CA MET A 199 7.54 3.48 -2.83
C MET A 199 7.18 2.29 -1.93
N PHE A 200 7.47 2.38 -0.63
CA PHE A 200 7.19 1.35 0.39
C PHE A 200 5.83 1.52 1.08
N PHE A 201 4.90 2.26 0.50
CA PHE A 201 3.56 2.53 1.04
C PHE A 201 3.55 3.30 2.38
N LEU A 202 4.68 3.84 2.80
CA LEU A 202 4.79 4.69 3.98
C LEU A 202 4.34 6.12 3.66
N PRO A 203 4.02 6.92 4.68
CA PRO A 203 3.65 8.32 4.49
C PRO A 203 4.74 9.11 3.77
N ARG A 204 4.35 9.91 2.79
CA ARG A 204 5.23 10.91 2.16
C ARG A 204 5.53 12.04 3.12
N ARG A 205 4.49 12.51 3.80
CA ARG A 205 4.56 13.65 4.71
C ARG A 205 3.64 13.44 5.90
N ILE A 206 4.05 13.96 7.03
CA ILE A 206 3.25 14.01 8.25
C ILE A 206 3.36 15.43 8.80
N GLY A 207 2.24 16.05 9.09
CA GLY A 207 2.21 17.35 9.74
C GLY A 207 1.49 17.30 11.07
N ARG A 208 2.03 18.02 12.04
CA ARG A 208 1.47 18.14 13.37
C ARG A 208 0.50 19.29 13.44
N VAL A 209 -0.72 19.02 13.86
CA VAL A 209 -1.77 20.05 14.09
C VAL A 209 -1.80 20.45 15.56
N THR A 210 -1.84 19.45 16.48
CA THR A 210 -1.71 19.66 17.94
C THR A 210 -0.72 18.66 18.52
N SER A 211 -0.64 18.53 19.84
CA SER A 211 0.20 17.50 20.49
C SER A 211 -0.22 16.07 20.17
N SER A 212 -1.50 15.86 19.87
CA SER A 212 -2.10 14.54 19.64
C SER A 212 -2.73 14.36 18.26
N LEU A 213 -2.92 15.44 17.49
CA LEU A 213 -3.56 15.42 16.17
C LEU A 213 -2.54 15.65 15.06
N TYR A 214 -2.56 14.80 14.05
CA TYR A 214 -1.68 14.85 12.87
C TYR A 214 -2.49 14.74 11.59
N TRP A 215 -2.03 15.38 10.51
CA TRP A 215 -2.42 15.00 9.15
C TRP A 215 -1.32 14.15 8.51
N VAL A 216 -1.70 13.23 7.64
CA VAL A 216 -0.82 12.25 7.03
C VAL A 216 -1.10 12.14 5.53
N ASP A 217 -0.07 12.37 4.71
CA ASP A 217 -0.08 12.07 3.29
C ASP A 217 0.48 10.65 3.09
N GLY A 218 -0.40 9.66 3.05
CA GLY A 218 0.02 8.27 3.01
C GLY A 218 -1.15 7.28 2.96
N ASP A 219 -0.83 6.00 3.07
CA ASP A 219 -1.80 4.93 3.08
C ASP A 219 -2.23 4.56 4.51
N MET A 220 -3.49 4.78 4.85
CA MET A 220 -4.04 4.53 6.17
C MET A 220 -3.92 3.05 6.61
N PHE A 221 -3.90 2.11 5.68
CA PHE A 221 -3.78 0.69 6.01
C PHE A 221 -2.38 0.28 6.51
N PHE A 222 -1.41 1.19 6.48
CA PHE A 222 -0.08 1.03 7.10
C PHE A 222 0.06 1.76 8.44
N THR A 223 -1.03 2.27 9.01
CA THR A 223 -1.00 2.88 10.35
C THR A 223 -0.77 1.85 11.44
N HIS A 224 -0.14 2.28 12.53
CA HIS A 224 -0.02 1.50 13.77
C HIS A 224 -1.08 1.91 14.81
N LEU A 225 -2.00 2.81 14.45
CA LEU A 225 -3.07 3.23 15.37
C LEU A 225 -4.10 2.11 15.53
N GLN A 226 -4.66 1.98 16.74
CA GLN A 226 -5.57 0.90 17.10
C GLN A 226 -6.83 0.86 16.24
N THR A 227 -7.46 2.01 16.00
CA THR A 227 -8.77 2.07 15.34
C THR A 227 -8.66 2.73 13.98
N LEU A 228 -9.07 2.00 12.93
CA LEU A 228 -9.15 2.49 11.56
C LEU A 228 -10.59 2.88 11.23
N THR A 229 -10.79 4.11 10.77
CA THR A 229 -12.11 4.58 10.33
C THR A 229 -12.32 4.27 8.86
N ILE A 230 -13.38 3.53 8.55
CA ILE A 230 -13.79 3.23 7.18
C ILE A 230 -15.05 4.02 6.82
N SER A 231 -14.91 4.92 5.83
CA SER A 231 -16.05 5.65 5.27
C SER A 231 -16.97 4.68 4.52
N VAL A 232 -18.23 4.59 4.93
CA VAL A 232 -19.21 3.65 4.38
C VAL A 232 -20.55 4.33 4.07
N ASN A 233 -21.44 3.61 3.37
CA ASN A 233 -22.87 3.95 3.27
C ASN A 233 -23.68 3.11 4.28
N ILE A 234 -25.00 3.33 4.35
CA ILE A 234 -25.86 2.56 5.26
C ILE A 234 -26.65 1.43 4.55
N VAL A 235 -26.32 1.13 3.30
CA VAL A 235 -27.00 0.07 2.52
C VAL A 235 -26.15 -1.20 2.32
N GLY A 236 -24.98 -1.30 2.96
CA GLY A 236 -24.21 -2.54 2.98
C GLY A 236 -23.29 -2.76 1.76
N VAL A 237 -22.95 -1.73 0.98
CA VAL A 237 -22.15 -1.85 -0.25
C VAL A 237 -20.75 -1.22 -0.08
N MET A 238 -19.71 -2.03 -0.22
CA MET A 238 -18.30 -1.62 -0.30
C MET A 238 -17.75 -1.90 -1.71
N GLY A 239 -18.08 -1.04 -2.67
CA GLY A 239 -17.76 -1.27 -4.09
C GLY A 239 -16.57 -0.50 -4.62
N LYS A 240 -16.18 0.64 -4.02
CA LYS A 240 -15.10 1.52 -4.53
C LYS A 240 -14.32 2.17 -3.39
N GLY A 241 -13.14 2.71 -3.74
CA GLY A 241 -12.30 3.51 -2.84
C GLY A 241 -11.81 2.76 -1.60
N LEU A 242 -11.68 3.47 -0.49
CA LEU A 242 -11.17 2.95 0.77
C LEU A 242 -11.99 1.76 1.31
N ALA A 243 -13.32 1.82 1.19
CA ALA A 243 -14.21 0.74 1.62
C ALA A 243 -13.98 -0.57 0.84
N SER A 244 -13.78 -0.49 -0.48
CA SER A 244 -13.43 -1.66 -1.29
C SER A 244 -12.11 -2.28 -0.84
N ARG A 245 -11.10 -1.46 -0.57
CA ARG A 245 -9.81 -1.93 -0.04
C ARG A 245 -9.98 -2.62 1.32
N ALA A 246 -10.76 -2.03 2.23
CA ALA A 246 -11.06 -2.63 3.53
C ALA A 246 -11.73 -4.01 3.38
N LYS A 247 -12.69 -4.15 2.48
CA LYS A 247 -13.35 -5.43 2.18
C LYS A 247 -12.36 -6.54 1.79
N TYR A 248 -11.33 -6.21 0.99
CA TYR A 248 -10.35 -7.21 0.54
C TYR A 248 -9.28 -7.53 1.57
N HIS A 249 -8.88 -6.54 2.37
CA HIS A 249 -7.88 -6.76 3.42
C HIS A 249 -8.46 -7.35 4.70
N PHE A 250 -9.73 -7.07 4.95
CA PHE A 250 -10.44 -7.46 6.18
C PHE A 250 -11.84 -7.97 5.84
N PRO A 251 -11.98 -9.20 5.31
CA PRO A 251 -13.27 -9.76 4.91
C PRO A 251 -14.29 -9.83 6.07
N ASP A 252 -13.81 -10.06 7.28
CA ASP A 252 -14.60 -10.07 8.52
C ASP A 252 -15.28 -8.73 8.79
N VAL A 253 -14.58 -7.62 8.55
CA VAL A 253 -15.14 -6.26 8.66
C VAL A 253 -16.29 -6.05 7.68
N TYR A 254 -16.16 -6.59 6.45
CA TYR A 254 -17.21 -6.50 5.46
C TYR A 254 -18.46 -7.27 5.86
N VAL A 255 -18.30 -8.48 6.41
CA VAL A 255 -19.42 -9.28 6.92
C VAL A 255 -20.11 -8.56 8.08
N ALA A 256 -19.35 -8.06 9.07
CA ALA A 256 -19.89 -7.28 10.17
C ALA A 256 -20.65 -6.03 9.70
N TYR A 257 -20.08 -5.30 8.73
CA TYR A 257 -20.72 -4.13 8.14
C TYR A 257 -22.05 -4.48 7.45
N GLN A 258 -22.11 -5.55 6.67
CA GLN A 258 -23.36 -5.98 6.04
C GLN A 258 -24.42 -6.35 7.08
N ASP A 259 -24.04 -7.00 8.18
CA ASP A 259 -24.96 -7.37 9.24
C ASP A 259 -25.56 -6.13 9.95
N VAL A 260 -24.72 -5.16 10.33
CA VAL A 260 -25.20 -3.95 11.02
C VAL A 260 -26.07 -3.06 10.08
N CYS A 261 -25.81 -3.09 8.77
CA CYS A 261 -26.70 -2.44 7.78
C CYS A 261 -28.05 -3.16 7.68
N ARG A 262 -28.05 -4.50 7.53
CA ARG A 262 -29.27 -5.33 7.46
C ARG A 262 -30.15 -5.15 8.69
N ARG A 263 -29.53 -5.11 9.87
CA ARG A 263 -30.20 -4.90 11.16
C ARG A 263 -30.54 -3.44 11.44
N LYS A 264 -30.23 -2.49 10.51
CA LYS A 264 -30.47 -1.05 10.65
C LYS A 264 -29.84 -0.43 11.90
N ILE A 265 -28.73 -1.01 12.38
CA ILE A 265 -27.96 -0.50 13.55
C ILE A 265 -27.12 0.70 13.11
N LEU A 266 -26.47 0.62 11.92
CA LEU A 266 -25.68 1.71 11.37
C LEU A 266 -26.59 2.82 10.86
N LYS A 267 -26.43 4.06 11.36
CA LYS A 267 -27.24 5.21 11.02
C LYS A 267 -26.37 6.42 10.73
N MET A 268 -26.83 7.33 9.88
CA MET A 268 -26.16 8.60 9.63
C MET A 268 -25.90 9.36 10.95
N GLY A 269 -24.68 9.89 11.09
CA GLY A 269 -24.24 10.59 12.29
C GLY A 269 -23.97 9.70 13.52
N LYS A 270 -24.13 8.37 13.39
CA LYS A 270 -23.81 7.42 14.47
C LYS A 270 -22.90 6.31 13.92
N PRO A 271 -21.57 6.47 14.01
CA PRO A 271 -20.61 5.43 13.66
C PRO A 271 -20.81 4.16 14.48
N TYR A 272 -20.38 3.04 13.91
CA TYR A 272 -20.41 1.73 14.59
C TYR A 272 -18.98 1.22 14.73
N LEU A 273 -18.58 0.90 15.97
CA LEU A 273 -17.27 0.33 16.27
C LEU A 273 -17.32 -1.19 16.22
N TYR A 274 -16.57 -1.76 15.28
CA TYR A 274 -16.31 -3.18 15.21
C TYR A 274 -14.98 -3.47 15.90
N LYS A 275 -15.06 -4.10 17.09
CA LYS A 275 -13.90 -4.57 17.84
C LYS A 275 -13.56 -5.94 17.30
N ARG A 276 -12.50 -6.01 16.52
CA ARG A 276 -12.02 -7.25 15.96
C ARG A 276 -11.39 -8.09 17.09
N GLU A 277 -12.02 -9.19 17.42
CA GLU A 277 -11.47 -10.18 18.33
C GLU A 277 -10.70 -11.22 17.51
N ILE A 278 -9.48 -11.51 17.90
CA ILE A 278 -8.76 -12.68 17.40
C ILE A 278 -9.42 -13.87 18.08
N SER A 279 -10.13 -14.72 17.32
CA SER A 279 -10.72 -15.92 17.89
C SER A 279 -9.63 -16.88 18.36
N LEU A 280 -9.91 -17.68 19.37
CA LEU A 280 -8.99 -18.72 19.85
C LEU A 280 -8.60 -19.67 18.70
N GLU A 281 -9.51 -19.91 17.77
CA GLU A 281 -9.30 -20.72 16.57
C GLU A 281 -8.27 -20.09 15.63
N GLN A 282 -8.21 -18.76 15.50
CA GLN A 282 -7.18 -18.06 14.73
C GLN A 282 -5.80 -18.11 15.41
N VAL A 283 -5.77 -18.15 16.76
CA VAL A 283 -4.53 -18.31 17.53
C VAL A 283 -4.01 -19.75 17.44
N LEU A 284 -4.90 -20.72 17.28
CA LEU A 284 -4.59 -22.15 17.23
C LEU A 284 -4.45 -22.69 15.79
N ALA A 285 -4.70 -21.87 14.76
CA ALA A 285 -4.49 -22.24 13.38
C ALA A 285 -2.98 -22.44 13.09
N ASP A 286 -2.63 -23.50 12.37
CA ASP A 286 -1.24 -23.84 12.03
C ASP A 286 -0.56 -22.80 11.11
N GLU A 287 -1.35 -21.94 10.46
CA GLU A 287 -0.84 -20.77 9.73
C GLU A 287 -1.26 -19.48 10.46
N PRO A 288 -0.34 -18.79 11.15
CA PRO A 288 -0.63 -17.47 11.68
C PRO A 288 -0.98 -16.55 10.52
N LEU A 289 -2.22 -16.05 10.48
CA LEU A 289 -2.59 -15.01 9.55
C LEU A 289 -1.59 -13.85 9.73
N SER A 290 -0.89 -13.48 8.66
CA SER A 290 0.13 -12.43 8.61
C SER A 290 -0.32 -11.05 9.18
N ILE A 291 -1.58 -10.93 9.53
CA ILE A 291 -2.24 -9.77 10.16
C ILE A 291 -2.07 -9.78 11.69
N ALA A 292 -1.75 -10.94 12.31
CA ALA A 292 -1.62 -11.08 13.77
C ALA A 292 -0.27 -10.58 14.32
N GLU A 293 0.75 -10.39 13.50
CA GLU A 293 2.09 -10.00 13.96
C GLU A 293 2.22 -8.55 14.45
N ASN A 294 1.21 -7.70 14.27
CA ASN A 294 1.24 -6.35 14.84
C ASN A 294 0.74 -6.27 16.29
N GLY A 295 0.54 -7.39 16.98
CA GLY A 295 0.40 -7.46 18.45
C GLY A 295 -0.75 -6.67 19.09
N GLU A 296 -1.50 -5.88 18.34
CA GLU A 296 -2.61 -5.08 18.81
C GLU A 296 -3.86 -5.37 17.95
N ASN A 297 -4.97 -5.66 18.63
CA ASN A 297 -6.26 -5.83 17.98
C ASN A 297 -6.63 -4.58 17.17
N THR A 298 -6.59 -4.65 15.85
CA THR A 298 -7.02 -3.57 14.99
C THR A 298 -8.54 -3.50 14.99
N TRP A 299 -9.09 -2.38 15.46
CA TRP A 299 -10.52 -2.11 15.47
C TRP A 299 -10.94 -1.30 14.26
N PHE A 300 -12.19 -1.36 13.89
CA PHE A 300 -12.72 -0.65 12.75
C PHE A 300 -13.93 0.20 13.12
N LEU A 301 -13.81 1.51 12.90
CA LEU A 301 -14.92 2.43 13.05
C LEU A 301 -15.61 2.60 11.70
N LEU A 302 -16.77 1.97 11.53
CA LEU A 302 -17.61 2.10 10.34
C LEU A 302 -18.32 3.45 10.42
N PHE A 303 -17.86 4.42 9.63
CA PHE A 303 -18.34 5.79 9.68
C PHE A 303 -19.25 6.06 8.46
N PRO A 304 -20.57 6.21 8.65
CA PRO A 304 -21.50 6.45 7.55
C PRO A 304 -21.36 7.87 7.02
N THR A 305 -20.83 7.97 5.81
CA THR A 305 -20.68 9.25 5.08
C THR A 305 -21.75 9.46 4.03
N LYS A 306 -22.52 8.39 3.68
CA LYS A 306 -23.56 8.42 2.64
C LYS A 306 -24.75 7.55 3.04
N ARG A 307 -25.96 7.95 2.61
CA ARG A 307 -27.16 7.09 2.73
C ARG A 307 -27.11 5.95 1.72
N HIS A 308 -26.80 6.27 0.49
CA HIS A 308 -26.66 5.33 -0.60
C HIS A 308 -25.31 5.53 -1.31
N TRP A 309 -24.73 4.51 -1.90
CA TRP A 309 -23.41 4.58 -2.54
C TRP A 309 -23.35 5.56 -3.73
N ARG A 310 -24.50 5.91 -4.35
CA ARG A 310 -24.63 6.89 -5.43
C ARG A 310 -24.71 8.33 -4.95
N ASP A 311 -25.05 8.55 -3.67
CA ASP A 311 -25.27 9.88 -3.13
C ASP A 311 -23.95 10.64 -2.92
N HIS A 312 -24.03 11.97 -2.81
CA HIS A 312 -23.00 12.79 -2.24
C HIS A 312 -23.04 12.73 -0.71
N SER A 313 -21.91 12.99 -0.08
CA SER A 313 -21.82 13.13 1.37
C SER A 313 -22.41 14.49 1.81
N ASN A 314 -23.01 14.51 2.99
CA ASN A 314 -23.50 15.73 3.60
C ASN A 314 -22.63 16.11 4.79
N ILE A 315 -22.15 17.37 4.83
CA ILE A 315 -21.22 17.84 5.85
C ILE A 315 -21.84 17.79 7.26
N GLY A 316 -23.14 18.06 7.40
CA GLY A 316 -23.85 17.97 8.68
C GLY A 316 -23.96 16.52 9.21
N ASP A 317 -24.04 15.52 8.32
CA ASP A 317 -23.98 14.11 8.73
C ASP A 317 -22.56 13.72 9.17
N ILE A 318 -21.51 14.27 8.53
CA ILE A 318 -20.10 14.12 8.96
C ILE A 318 -19.93 14.74 10.36
N GLU A 319 -20.42 15.97 10.56
CA GLU A 319 -20.32 16.68 11.83
C GLU A 319 -20.93 15.88 12.99
N LYS A 320 -22.14 15.35 12.81
CA LYS A 320 -22.80 14.49 13.82
C LYS A 320 -21.96 13.25 14.16
N GLY A 321 -21.35 12.64 13.15
CA GLY A 321 -20.47 11.48 13.37
C GLY A 321 -19.18 11.84 14.13
N LEU A 322 -18.60 13.00 13.85
CA LEU A 322 -17.44 13.53 14.58
C LEU A 322 -17.79 13.87 16.03
N GLN A 323 -18.97 14.47 16.25
CA GLN A 323 -19.50 14.72 17.57
C GLN A 323 -19.66 13.41 18.36
N TRP A 324 -20.23 12.38 17.73
CA TRP A 324 -20.33 11.05 18.36
C TRP A 324 -18.96 10.51 18.76
N ILE A 325 -17.92 10.61 17.91
CA ILE A 325 -16.56 10.19 18.26
C ILE A 325 -16.11 10.92 19.53
N ARG A 326 -16.23 12.27 19.55
CA ARG A 326 -15.79 13.10 20.67
C ARG A 326 -16.48 12.73 22.00
N GLU A 327 -17.75 12.35 21.95
CA GLU A 327 -18.54 12.01 23.13
C GLU A 327 -18.31 10.58 23.61
N HIS A 328 -17.95 9.64 22.72
CA HIS A 328 -17.99 8.20 23.03
C HIS A 328 -16.64 7.50 22.97
N TYR A 329 -15.58 8.08 22.40
CA TYR A 329 -14.31 7.37 22.20
C TYR A 329 -13.73 6.74 23.47
N LYS A 330 -13.84 7.38 24.62
CA LYS A 330 -13.38 6.83 25.93
C LYS A 330 -14.21 5.64 26.37
N GLN A 331 -15.53 5.79 26.31
CA GLN A 331 -16.47 4.73 26.70
C GLN A 331 -16.31 3.52 25.79
N GLU A 332 -16.07 3.74 24.51
CA GLU A 332 -15.84 2.67 23.54
C GLU A 332 -14.43 2.03 23.68
N GLY A 333 -13.51 2.65 24.41
CA GLY A 333 -12.15 2.15 24.61
C GLY A 333 -11.20 2.42 23.46
N ILE A 334 -11.47 3.44 22.63
CA ILE A 334 -10.60 3.87 21.54
C ILE A 334 -9.36 4.55 22.12
N LYS A 335 -8.18 3.96 21.90
CA LYS A 335 -6.88 4.44 22.42
C LYS A 335 -6.08 5.26 21.41
N SER A 336 -6.35 5.07 20.13
CA SER A 336 -5.78 5.85 19.03
C SER A 336 -6.64 5.67 17.77
N LEU A 337 -6.67 6.67 16.88
CA LEU A 337 -7.65 6.73 15.80
C LEU A 337 -7.04 7.23 14.49
N ALA A 338 -7.19 6.45 13.43
CA ALA A 338 -6.90 6.84 12.06
C ALA A 338 -8.20 7.11 11.29
N LEU A 339 -8.30 8.27 10.66
CA LEU A 339 -9.46 8.65 9.84
C LEU A 339 -9.01 9.06 8.43
N PRO A 340 -9.75 8.70 7.39
CA PRO A 340 -9.58 9.34 6.08
C PRO A 340 -10.18 10.75 6.12
N ALA A 341 -9.88 11.59 5.14
CA ALA A 341 -10.61 12.83 4.88
C ALA A 341 -12.08 12.51 4.57
N LEU A 342 -12.94 12.59 5.59
CA LEU A 342 -14.30 12.08 5.55
C LEU A 342 -15.14 12.77 4.47
N GLY A 343 -15.65 11.99 3.52
CA GLY A 343 -16.48 12.52 2.43
C GLY A 343 -15.73 13.22 1.29
N CYS A 344 -14.40 13.41 1.36
CA CYS A 344 -13.65 14.19 0.36
C CYS A 344 -13.40 13.44 -0.96
N GLY A 345 -13.30 12.11 -0.95
CA GLY A 345 -13.12 11.35 -2.19
C GLY A 345 -14.43 11.23 -2.99
N LEU A 346 -14.94 10.00 -3.13
CA LEU A 346 -16.21 9.71 -3.81
C LEU A 346 -17.44 10.40 -3.18
N GLY A 347 -17.28 11.06 -2.03
CA GLY A 347 -18.32 11.82 -1.34
C GLY A 347 -18.55 13.24 -1.90
N GLY A 348 -17.56 13.78 -2.61
CA GLY A 348 -17.65 15.08 -3.28
C GLY A 348 -17.49 16.30 -2.37
N LEU A 349 -17.15 16.13 -1.08
CA LEU A 349 -16.83 17.23 -0.20
C LEU A 349 -15.40 17.72 -0.42
N GLU A 350 -15.15 18.99 -0.16
CA GLU A 350 -13.83 19.61 -0.31
C GLU A 350 -13.07 19.63 1.03
N TRP A 351 -11.73 19.38 0.96
CA TRP A 351 -10.88 19.37 2.16
C TRP A 351 -10.90 20.69 2.92
N GLN A 352 -11.01 21.81 2.21
CA GLN A 352 -11.04 23.14 2.85
C GLN A 352 -12.21 23.32 3.83
N GLU A 353 -13.28 22.54 3.69
CA GLU A 353 -14.43 22.56 4.61
C GLU A 353 -14.31 21.43 5.64
N VAL A 354 -13.96 20.23 5.19
CA VAL A 354 -13.93 19.01 6.02
C VAL A 354 -12.72 18.98 6.95
N GLY A 355 -11.54 19.43 6.50
CA GLY A 355 -10.31 19.45 7.29
C GLY A 355 -10.47 20.28 8.59
N PRO A 356 -10.87 21.56 8.53
CA PRO A 356 -11.14 22.36 9.73
C PRO A 356 -12.25 21.78 10.60
N LEU A 357 -13.31 21.23 10.00
CA LEU A 357 -14.39 20.58 10.75
C LEU A 357 -13.85 19.38 11.54
N MET A 358 -13.11 18.48 10.91
CA MET A 358 -12.50 17.33 11.58
C MET A 358 -11.57 17.77 12.73
N CYS A 359 -10.69 18.74 12.46
CA CYS A 359 -9.77 19.26 13.48
C CYS A 359 -10.50 19.88 14.68
N ARG A 360 -11.62 20.58 14.47
CA ARG A 360 -12.43 21.16 15.54
C ARG A 360 -12.94 20.13 16.56
N TYR A 361 -13.31 18.93 16.08
CA TYR A 361 -13.84 17.87 16.94
C TYR A 361 -12.75 16.95 17.50
N LEU A 362 -11.61 16.84 16.82
CA LEU A 362 -10.57 15.83 17.14
C LEU A 362 -9.35 16.42 17.85
N ALA A 363 -9.15 17.75 17.81
CA ALA A 363 -7.96 18.40 18.35
C ALA A 363 -7.81 18.30 19.88
N ASP A 364 -8.92 18.22 20.59
CA ASP A 364 -8.96 18.17 22.06
C ASP A 364 -9.05 16.75 22.62
N LEU A 365 -8.97 15.71 21.77
CA LEU A 365 -8.95 14.34 22.23
C LEU A 365 -7.60 14.02 22.88
N ASP A 366 -7.63 13.30 24.01
CA ASP A 366 -6.46 12.88 24.75
C ASP A 366 -5.83 11.57 24.23
N ILE A 367 -6.11 11.24 22.97
CA ILE A 367 -5.57 10.10 22.23
C ILE A 367 -4.85 10.55 20.97
N GLN A 368 -3.94 9.73 20.44
CA GLN A 368 -3.33 10.03 19.15
C GLN A 368 -4.33 9.88 18.01
N VAL A 369 -4.44 10.90 17.18
CA VAL A 369 -5.33 10.94 16.01
C VAL A 369 -4.54 11.30 14.76
N ALA A 370 -4.73 10.53 13.69
CA ALA A 370 -4.17 10.80 12.37
C ALA A 370 -5.28 10.95 11.32
N ILE A 371 -5.34 12.10 10.65
CA ILE A 371 -6.24 12.34 9.52
C ILE A 371 -5.45 12.12 8.24
N TYR A 372 -5.82 11.12 7.45
CA TYR A 372 -5.21 10.81 6.16
C TYR A 372 -5.81 11.68 5.07
N LEU A 373 -4.94 12.42 4.36
CA LEU A 373 -5.35 13.35 3.31
C LEU A 373 -6.05 12.63 2.14
N PRO A 374 -6.91 13.34 1.37
CA PRO A 374 -7.48 12.80 0.14
C PRO A 374 -6.36 12.42 -0.83
N GLN A 375 -6.45 11.27 -1.46
CA GLN A 375 -5.46 10.82 -2.45
C GLN A 375 -5.85 11.16 -3.89
N GLU A 376 -7.12 11.50 -4.11
CA GLU A 376 -7.66 11.84 -5.42
C GLU A 376 -7.32 13.28 -5.85
N ARG A 377 -6.96 14.14 -4.90
CA ARG A 377 -6.62 15.56 -5.14
C ARG A 377 -5.51 15.99 -4.21
N GLU A 378 -4.59 16.76 -4.73
CA GLU A 378 -3.56 17.40 -3.92
C GLU A 378 -4.18 18.51 -3.05
N VAL A 379 -3.81 18.53 -1.77
CA VAL A 379 -4.24 19.54 -0.82
C VAL A 379 -3.20 20.66 -0.79
N PRO A 380 -3.60 21.94 -1.05
CA PRO A 380 -2.68 23.07 -0.97
C PRO A 380 -2.02 23.21 0.40
N GLU A 381 -0.73 23.59 0.42
CA GLU A 381 0.07 23.70 1.64
C GLU A 381 -0.53 24.67 2.69
N GLU A 382 -1.16 25.75 2.24
CA GLU A 382 -1.84 26.70 3.11
C GLU A 382 -3.01 26.07 3.87
N GLN A 383 -3.68 25.06 3.31
CA GLN A 383 -4.79 24.33 3.94
C GLN A 383 -4.31 23.24 4.92
N LEU A 384 -3.01 22.98 5.00
CA LEU A 384 -2.39 22.03 5.92
C LEU A 384 -1.83 22.69 7.18
N ARG A 385 -1.79 24.02 7.20
CA ARG A 385 -1.26 24.77 8.34
C ARG A 385 -2.19 24.69 9.54
N PRO A 386 -1.66 24.60 10.78
CA PRO A 386 -2.48 24.56 11.99
C PRO A 386 -3.43 25.75 12.12
N GLU A 387 -3.00 26.94 11.66
CA GLU A 387 -3.82 28.16 11.69
C GLU A 387 -5.07 28.04 10.82
N PHE A 388 -4.96 27.38 9.67
CA PHE A 388 -6.09 27.10 8.80
C PHE A 388 -7.00 26.03 9.39
N LEU A 389 -6.41 24.91 9.85
CA LEU A 389 -7.15 23.73 10.31
C LEU A 389 -7.88 23.96 11.65
N LEU A 390 -7.30 24.76 12.56
CA LEU A 390 -7.90 25.05 13.86
C LEU A 390 -8.73 26.35 13.86
N GLY A 391 -8.70 27.11 12.78
CA GLY A 391 -9.20 28.48 12.73
C GLY A 391 -8.34 29.41 13.58
N SER A 392 -8.12 30.63 13.15
CA SER A 392 -7.41 31.63 13.94
C SER A 392 -8.18 31.85 15.24
N LYS A 393 -7.65 31.42 16.39
CA LYS A 393 -8.14 31.94 17.68
C LYS A 393 -7.97 33.45 17.58
N PRO A 394 -9.03 34.29 17.82
CA PRO A 394 -8.84 35.72 17.87
C PRO A 394 -7.76 36.01 18.90
N ARG A 395 -6.67 36.67 18.47
CA ARG A 395 -5.63 37.17 19.39
C ARG A 395 -6.37 37.92 20.46
N ARG A 396 -6.44 37.40 21.69
CA ARG A 396 -6.83 38.22 22.85
C ARG A 396 -5.86 39.42 22.85
N ARG A 397 -6.35 40.58 22.47
CA ARG A 397 -5.64 41.82 22.77
C ARG A 397 -5.49 41.81 24.29
N GLN A 398 -4.27 41.68 24.75
CA GLN A 398 -3.94 42.01 26.14
C GLN A 398 -4.23 43.48 26.33
N PRO A 399 -4.86 43.86 27.46
CA PRO A 399 -5.16 45.23 27.80
C PRO A 399 -3.92 46.12 27.97
#